data_229a38c1952bebf29177a50249409da6
#
_entry.id   229a38c1952bebf29177a50249409da6
#
_cell.length_a   1.000
_cell.length_b   1.000
_cell.length_c   1.000
_cell.angle_alpha   90.00
_cell.angle_beta   90.00
_cell.angle_gamma   90.00
#
_symmetry.space_group_name_H-M   'P 1'
#
loop_
_entity.id
_entity.type
_entity.pdbx_description
1 polymer ?
#
loop_
_entity_poly.entity_id
_entity_poly.type
_entity_poly.pdbx_seq_one_letter_code
_entity_poly.pdbx_strand_id
1 'polypeptide(L)'
;MPLLSNLSCMAKNHSIYLVANIIDRKPCNESDHSCPRDKVKFFNTDVAFSRNGTLISRYHKNHLFIEPFMNPADPYEFAVFDTDFGARVGLFICFDVLFAESSLLVEKHNVTLGVMSSWWFDELPGWYSVGVQQAWSIHNGIPLLAAGIQRLEMGSLGSGIYAGLRGPLNYTYSPDGKSKLLLADLSNTSSVDPRYHGDVLNPKQRFLKHADVSDHAAQELEESSGDSRVCHGDFCCSLSYEAEELHDKFVLLAKHGLTNVASYMELGIEKCILAVCESVNGTLCKNFSTKSTTKFTKLQLTAEFTTNAVFPVLASNELALTPKDKWQFETTSANVSTLTLKENGNDEGILQAVLYARKYESDRFIH
;
A
#
# COMPACT_ATOMS: atom_id res chain seq x y z
N MET A 1 -18.06 28.27 -2.29
CA MET A 1 -17.91 27.30 -1.19
C MET A 1 -16.70 27.71 -0.35
N PRO A 2 -16.83 27.97 0.95
CA PRO A 2 -15.72 28.52 1.75
C PRO A 2 -14.47 27.63 1.75
N LEU A 3 -14.64 26.29 1.75
CA LEU A 3 -13.51 25.35 1.78
C LEU A 3 -12.64 25.45 0.52
N LEU A 4 -13.22 25.39 -0.67
CA LEU A 4 -12.46 25.51 -1.93
C LEU A 4 -11.76 26.87 -2.05
N SER A 5 -12.42 27.96 -1.61
CA SER A 5 -11.80 29.29 -1.58
C SER A 5 -10.61 29.33 -0.64
N ASN A 6 -10.69 28.70 0.54
CA ASN A 6 -9.57 28.64 1.48
C ASN A 6 -8.40 27.85 0.90
N LEU A 7 -8.65 26.67 0.29
CA LEU A 7 -7.62 25.86 -0.35
C LEU A 7 -6.95 26.62 -1.51
N SER A 8 -7.74 27.29 -2.35
CA SER A 8 -7.24 28.16 -3.43
C SER A 8 -6.33 29.27 -2.89
N CYS A 9 -6.77 29.97 -1.83
CA CYS A 9 -5.97 31.01 -1.18
C CYS A 9 -4.68 30.47 -0.58
N MET A 10 -4.73 29.29 0.06
CA MET A 10 -3.52 28.62 0.60
C MET A 10 -2.51 28.34 -0.52
N ALA A 11 -2.95 27.71 -1.62
CA ALA A 11 -2.09 27.43 -2.76
C ALA A 11 -1.46 28.71 -3.33
N LYS A 12 -2.26 29.78 -3.52
CA LYS A 12 -1.81 31.06 -4.03
C LYS A 12 -0.85 31.78 -3.07
N ASN A 13 -1.20 31.89 -1.80
CA ASN A 13 -0.41 32.66 -0.83
C ASN A 13 0.96 32.04 -0.57
N HIS A 14 1.08 30.71 -0.69
CA HIS A 14 2.33 30.00 -0.50
C HIS A 14 3.01 29.60 -1.81
N SER A 15 2.43 29.95 -2.97
CA SER A 15 2.97 29.62 -4.30
C SER A 15 3.30 28.13 -4.45
N ILE A 16 2.40 27.24 -4.00
CA ILE A 16 2.53 25.78 -4.05
C ILE A 16 1.42 25.13 -4.88
N TYR A 17 1.69 23.96 -5.44
CA TYR A 17 0.65 23.03 -5.84
C TYR A 17 0.06 22.40 -4.59
N LEU A 18 -1.24 22.36 -4.48
CA LEU A 18 -1.96 21.81 -3.34
C LEU A 18 -2.96 20.75 -3.80
N VAL A 19 -2.85 19.54 -3.27
CA VAL A 19 -3.87 18.50 -3.41
C VAL A 19 -4.54 18.30 -2.05
N ALA A 20 -5.87 18.25 -2.04
CA ALA A 20 -6.63 18.02 -0.82
C ALA A 20 -7.83 17.11 -1.11
N ASN A 21 -8.11 16.21 -0.17
CA ASN A 21 -9.30 15.37 -0.22
C ASN A 21 -10.49 16.07 0.44
N ILE A 22 -11.64 16.05 -0.25
CA ILE A 22 -12.89 16.67 0.18
C ILE A 22 -14.08 15.78 -0.18
N ILE A 23 -15.24 16.09 0.35
CA ILE A 23 -16.52 15.56 -0.15
C ILE A 23 -17.06 16.53 -1.18
N ASP A 24 -17.25 16.08 -2.43
CA ASP A 24 -17.95 16.83 -3.46
C ASP A 24 -19.44 16.43 -3.47
N ARG A 25 -20.31 17.42 -3.59
CA ARG A 25 -21.75 17.25 -3.62
C ARG A 25 -22.31 17.74 -4.96
N LYS A 26 -22.93 16.84 -5.73
CA LYS A 26 -23.52 17.16 -7.03
C LYS A 26 -25.02 16.90 -7.06
N PRO A 27 -25.86 17.87 -7.41
CA PRO A 27 -27.24 17.60 -7.77
C PRO A 27 -27.33 16.68 -8.99
N CYS A 28 -28.29 15.79 -9.01
CA CYS A 28 -28.62 14.95 -10.16
C CYS A 28 -30.12 14.96 -10.42
N ASN A 29 -30.55 14.47 -11.56
CA ASN A 29 -31.94 14.43 -11.98
C ASN A 29 -32.34 13.07 -12.58
N GLU A 30 -33.57 12.94 -13.04
CA GLU A 30 -34.15 11.72 -13.54
C GLU A 30 -33.53 11.18 -14.84
N SER A 31 -32.80 12.02 -15.57
CA SER A 31 -32.05 11.55 -16.75
C SER A 31 -30.78 10.75 -16.38
N ASP A 32 -30.35 10.84 -15.12
CA ASP A 32 -29.24 10.06 -14.58
C ASP A 32 -29.81 8.83 -13.85
N HIS A 33 -29.74 7.66 -14.49
CA HIS A 33 -30.26 6.40 -13.95
C HIS A 33 -29.65 5.96 -12.61
N SER A 34 -28.46 6.48 -12.27
CA SER A 34 -27.78 6.25 -11.00
C SER A 34 -28.04 7.33 -9.95
N CYS A 35 -28.97 8.28 -10.23
CA CYS A 35 -29.31 9.35 -9.31
C CYS A 35 -30.09 8.82 -8.10
N PRO A 36 -29.62 9.03 -6.86
CA PRO A 36 -30.33 8.63 -5.65
C PRO A 36 -31.67 9.36 -5.51
N ARG A 37 -32.56 8.82 -4.64
CA ARG A 37 -33.92 9.38 -4.42
C ARG A 37 -33.90 10.83 -3.90
N ASP A 38 -32.88 11.23 -3.16
CA ASP A 38 -32.68 12.59 -2.64
C ASP A 38 -32.13 13.57 -3.69
N LYS A 39 -31.93 13.10 -4.93
CA LYS A 39 -31.45 13.89 -6.07
C LYS A 39 -30.06 14.50 -5.87
N VAL A 40 -29.22 13.85 -5.05
CA VAL A 40 -27.86 14.32 -4.74
C VAL A 40 -26.90 13.15 -4.75
N LYS A 41 -25.77 13.32 -5.44
CA LYS A 41 -24.61 12.42 -5.36
C LYS A 41 -23.52 13.04 -4.49
N PHE A 42 -22.88 12.21 -3.70
CA PHE A 42 -21.68 12.56 -2.93
C PHE A 42 -20.49 11.75 -3.43
N PHE A 43 -19.36 12.43 -3.59
CA PHE A 43 -18.14 11.80 -4.07
C PHE A 43 -16.99 12.06 -3.09
N ASN A 44 -16.22 11.01 -2.82
CA ASN A 44 -14.91 11.11 -2.21
C ASN A 44 -13.95 11.68 -3.26
N THR A 45 -13.41 12.87 -3.04
CA THR A 45 -12.84 13.69 -4.12
C THR A 45 -11.49 14.29 -3.75
N ASP A 46 -10.48 14.08 -4.60
CA ASP A 46 -9.26 14.89 -4.56
C ASP A 46 -9.41 16.11 -5.50
N VAL A 47 -9.01 17.27 -5.01
CA VAL A 47 -8.93 18.51 -5.77
C VAL A 47 -7.50 19.01 -5.79
N ALA A 48 -7.05 19.49 -6.96
CA ALA A 48 -5.70 20.03 -7.13
C ALA A 48 -5.73 21.50 -7.54
N PHE A 49 -4.99 22.32 -6.83
CA PHE A 49 -4.80 23.75 -7.11
C PHE A 49 -3.36 24.02 -7.54
N SER A 50 -3.20 24.88 -8.55
CA SER A 50 -1.90 25.38 -8.97
C SER A 50 -1.42 26.51 -8.06
N ARG A 51 -0.15 26.94 -8.26
CA ARG A 51 0.51 28.00 -7.48
C ARG A 51 -0.20 29.33 -7.46
N ASN A 52 -1.06 29.61 -8.41
CA ASN A 52 -1.88 30.84 -8.48
C ASN A 52 -3.28 30.69 -7.86
N GLY A 53 -3.57 29.49 -7.29
CA GLY A 53 -4.85 29.18 -6.68
C GLY A 53 -5.92 28.69 -7.66
N THR A 54 -5.61 28.47 -8.94
CA THR A 54 -6.56 27.91 -9.90
C THR A 54 -6.81 26.43 -9.63
N LEU A 55 -8.05 25.98 -9.57
CA LEU A 55 -8.42 24.57 -9.56
C LEU A 55 -8.09 23.98 -10.94
N ILE A 56 -7.13 23.03 -10.99
CA ILE A 56 -6.56 22.48 -12.23
C ILE A 56 -6.93 21.03 -12.48
N SER A 57 -7.28 20.28 -11.43
CA SER A 57 -7.71 18.88 -11.55
C SER A 57 -8.65 18.50 -10.42
N ARG A 58 -9.46 17.48 -10.69
CA ARG A 58 -10.37 16.86 -9.75
C ARG A 58 -10.47 15.38 -10.06
N TYR A 59 -10.43 14.55 -9.05
CA TYR A 59 -10.63 13.12 -9.13
C TYR A 59 -11.76 12.69 -8.20
N HIS A 60 -12.76 12.01 -8.71
CA HIS A 60 -13.76 11.30 -7.92
C HIS A 60 -13.34 9.84 -7.77
N LYS A 61 -13.25 9.38 -6.53
CA LYS A 61 -12.90 7.99 -6.24
C LYS A 61 -13.84 7.02 -6.93
N ASN A 62 -13.26 6.03 -7.60
CA ASN A 62 -14.01 5.02 -8.33
C ASN A 62 -14.22 3.76 -7.48
N HIS A 63 -13.16 3.23 -6.90
CA HIS A 63 -13.21 2.01 -6.09
C HIS A 63 -13.48 2.35 -4.63
N LEU A 64 -14.76 2.41 -4.26
CA LEU A 64 -15.19 2.71 -2.89
C LEU A 64 -14.81 1.56 -1.94
N PHE A 65 -14.48 1.87 -0.68
CA PHE A 65 -14.19 0.91 0.38
C PHE A 65 -15.08 1.18 1.58
N ILE A 66 -16.20 0.47 1.70
CA ILE A 66 -17.19 0.64 2.79
C ILE A 66 -17.59 2.13 2.97
N GLU A 67 -17.86 2.80 1.88
CA GLU A 67 -18.27 4.22 1.84
C GLU A 67 -19.75 4.31 1.42
N PRO A 68 -20.71 3.90 2.27
CA PRO A 68 -22.10 3.65 1.87
C PRO A 68 -22.86 4.90 1.42
N PHE A 69 -22.35 6.11 1.73
CA PHE A 69 -22.96 7.38 1.36
C PHE A 69 -22.31 8.04 0.15
N MET A 70 -21.27 7.41 -0.40
CA MET A 70 -20.54 7.93 -1.55
C MET A 70 -20.99 7.22 -2.83
N ASN A 71 -20.92 7.93 -3.93
CA ASN A 71 -21.15 7.39 -5.25
C ASN A 71 -19.79 7.18 -5.94
N PRO A 72 -19.58 6.07 -6.66
CA PRO A 72 -18.40 5.91 -7.50
C PRO A 72 -18.44 6.88 -8.68
N ALA A 73 -17.29 7.22 -9.23
CA ALA A 73 -17.21 7.87 -10.52
C ALA A 73 -17.74 6.95 -11.62
N ASP A 74 -18.66 7.46 -12.44
CA ASP A 74 -19.17 6.74 -13.59
C ASP A 74 -19.43 7.74 -14.73
N PRO A 75 -18.71 7.61 -15.87
CA PRO A 75 -17.61 6.71 -16.14
C PRO A 75 -16.33 7.04 -15.32
N TYR A 76 -15.38 6.08 -15.27
CA TYR A 76 -14.07 6.32 -14.67
C TYR A 76 -13.32 7.46 -15.38
N GLU A 77 -12.77 8.38 -14.58
CA GLU A 77 -12.01 9.54 -15.09
C GLU A 77 -10.56 9.48 -14.56
N PHE A 78 -9.57 9.44 -15.46
CA PHE A 78 -8.19 9.64 -15.05
C PHE A 78 -7.92 11.12 -14.76
N ALA A 79 -7.53 11.44 -13.53
CA ALA A 79 -7.21 12.81 -13.13
C ALA A 79 -5.69 13.03 -13.21
N VAL A 80 -5.26 13.78 -14.21
CA VAL A 80 -3.85 14.07 -14.48
C VAL A 80 -3.69 15.57 -14.71
N PHE A 81 -2.56 16.13 -14.27
CA PHE A 81 -2.18 17.52 -14.58
C PHE A 81 -0.66 17.67 -14.65
N ASP A 82 -0.22 18.67 -15.41
CA ASP A 82 1.19 19.02 -15.55
C ASP A 82 1.55 20.17 -14.61
N THR A 83 2.77 20.14 -14.06
CA THR A 83 3.32 21.18 -13.21
C THR A 83 4.36 22.02 -13.94
N ASP A 84 4.60 23.24 -13.47
CA ASP A 84 5.62 24.14 -14.02
C ASP A 84 7.06 23.71 -13.71
N PHE A 85 7.25 22.72 -12.84
CA PHE A 85 8.54 22.09 -12.55
C PHE A 85 8.75 20.74 -13.25
N GLY A 86 7.92 20.42 -14.25
CA GLY A 86 8.09 19.27 -15.15
C GLY A 86 7.56 17.93 -14.65
N ALA A 87 6.84 17.89 -13.51
CA ALA A 87 6.16 16.67 -13.08
C ALA A 87 4.76 16.58 -13.71
N ARG A 88 4.42 15.39 -14.21
CA ARG A 88 3.06 15.00 -14.60
C ARG A 88 2.44 14.21 -13.46
N VAL A 89 1.44 14.79 -12.81
CA VAL A 89 0.86 14.28 -11.57
C VAL A 89 -0.40 13.49 -11.85
N GLY A 90 -0.54 12.32 -11.25
CA GLY A 90 -1.76 11.50 -11.26
C GLY A 90 -2.36 11.37 -9.88
N LEU A 91 -3.69 11.48 -9.80
CA LEU A 91 -4.46 11.38 -8.56
C LEU A 91 -5.21 10.06 -8.46
N PHE A 92 -5.17 9.44 -7.28
CA PHE A 92 -6.00 8.30 -6.91
C PHE A 92 -6.19 8.26 -5.39
N ILE A 93 -7.23 7.59 -4.90
CA ILE A 93 -7.61 7.67 -3.49
C ILE A 93 -7.63 6.27 -2.85
N CYS A 94 -6.76 6.07 -1.84
CA CYS A 94 -6.85 4.96 -0.88
C CYS A 94 -6.95 3.58 -1.58
N PHE A 95 -8.12 2.96 -1.56
CA PHE A 95 -8.38 1.62 -2.09
C PHE A 95 -8.12 1.49 -3.60
N ASP A 96 -8.17 2.59 -4.37
CA ASP A 96 -7.82 2.59 -5.80
C ASP A 96 -6.41 2.04 -6.05
N VAL A 97 -5.50 2.12 -5.08
CA VAL A 97 -4.12 1.60 -5.18
C VAL A 97 -4.06 0.10 -5.51
N LEU A 98 -5.10 -0.65 -5.15
CA LEU A 98 -5.20 -2.08 -5.43
C LEU A 98 -5.79 -2.41 -6.81
N PHE A 99 -6.15 -1.42 -7.62
CA PHE A 99 -6.77 -1.61 -8.93
C PHE A 99 -5.85 -1.16 -10.07
N ALA A 100 -6.12 -1.69 -11.26
CA ALA A 100 -5.28 -1.47 -12.43
C ALA A 100 -5.13 0.02 -12.77
N GLU A 101 -6.17 0.81 -12.57
CA GLU A 101 -6.24 2.21 -12.97
C GLU A 101 -5.15 3.07 -12.30
N SER A 102 -4.75 2.75 -11.06
CA SER A 102 -3.66 3.47 -10.40
C SER A 102 -2.32 3.27 -11.11
N SER A 103 -2.06 2.08 -11.66
CA SER A 103 -0.86 1.81 -12.48
C SER A 103 -1.03 2.27 -13.93
N LEU A 104 -2.25 2.22 -14.49
CA LEU A 104 -2.54 2.76 -15.82
C LEU A 104 -2.29 4.27 -15.93
N LEU A 105 -2.35 5.02 -14.83
CA LEU A 105 -1.89 6.42 -14.78
C LEU A 105 -0.43 6.54 -15.28
N VAL A 106 0.43 5.61 -14.89
CA VAL A 106 1.83 5.58 -15.31
C VAL A 106 1.96 5.05 -16.74
N GLU A 107 1.38 3.88 -17.02
CA GLU A 107 1.54 3.16 -18.28
C GLU A 107 0.89 3.87 -19.49
N LYS A 108 -0.30 4.47 -19.30
CA LYS A 108 -1.12 5.05 -20.37
C LYS A 108 -1.11 6.57 -20.39
N HIS A 109 -0.92 7.21 -19.23
CA HIS A 109 -1.01 8.66 -19.11
C HIS A 109 0.34 9.32 -18.83
N ASN A 110 1.45 8.54 -18.82
CA ASN A 110 2.83 9.02 -18.62
C ASN A 110 2.98 9.85 -17.32
N VAL A 111 2.27 9.46 -16.25
CA VAL A 111 2.40 10.07 -14.94
C VAL A 111 3.80 9.81 -14.38
N THR A 112 4.44 10.85 -13.86
CA THR A 112 5.79 10.79 -13.28
C THR A 112 5.79 11.02 -11.77
N LEU A 113 4.63 11.34 -11.19
CA LEU A 113 4.43 11.54 -9.75
C LEU A 113 3.00 11.13 -9.36
N GLY A 114 2.85 10.10 -8.55
CA GLY A 114 1.58 9.72 -7.95
C GLY A 114 1.27 10.56 -6.70
N VAL A 115 0.01 10.93 -6.51
CA VAL A 115 -0.49 11.54 -5.27
C VAL A 115 -1.70 10.77 -4.79
N MET A 116 -1.68 10.33 -3.52
CA MET A 116 -2.69 9.49 -2.92
C MET A 116 -3.17 10.07 -1.59
N SER A 117 -4.43 10.43 -1.51
CA SER A 117 -5.12 10.67 -0.24
C SER A 117 -5.66 9.34 0.30
N SER A 118 -5.55 9.08 1.61
CA SER A 118 -5.88 7.76 2.12
C SER A 118 -6.48 7.78 3.53
N TRP A 119 -7.41 6.87 3.75
CA TRP A 119 -7.83 6.39 5.07
C TRP A 119 -7.72 4.87 5.04
N TRP A 120 -6.49 4.37 5.13
CA TRP A 120 -6.17 2.95 5.01
C TRP A 120 -6.38 2.22 6.33
N PHE A 121 -6.96 1.04 6.28
CA PHE A 121 -7.12 0.13 7.42
C PHE A 121 -6.12 -1.01 7.28
N ASP A 122 -5.19 -1.07 8.24
CA ASP A 122 -4.10 -2.05 8.19
C ASP A 122 -4.61 -3.48 8.37
N GLU A 123 -4.19 -4.37 7.46
CA GLU A 123 -4.44 -5.80 7.50
C GLU A 123 -3.12 -6.56 7.32
N LEU A 124 -2.79 -7.42 8.30
CA LEU A 124 -1.58 -8.24 8.26
C LEU A 124 -1.89 -9.65 7.71
N PRO A 125 -0.95 -10.26 6.97
CA PRO A 125 0.32 -9.72 6.51
C PRO A 125 0.18 -8.94 5.20
N GLY A 126 1.10 -7.99 4.98
CA GLY A 126 1.35 -7.34 3.69
C GLY A 126 0.51 -6.11 3.35
N TRP A 127 -0.73 -5.99 3.82
CA TRP A 127 -1.62 -4.89 3.45
C TRP A 127 -1.72 -3.81 4.53
N TYR A 128 -0.58 -3.34 5.06
CA TYR A 128 -0.51 -2.17 5.91
C TYR A 128 -0.09 -0.93 5.12
N SER A 129 -0.51 0.24 5.56
CA SER A 129 -0.51 1.47 4.76
C SER A 129 0.82 1.81 4.10
N VAL A 130 1.89 1.98 4.89
CA VAL A 130 3.21 2.38 4.34
C VAL A 130 3.83 1.27 3.48
N GLY A 131 3.52 0.00 3.77
CA GLY A 131 3.94 -1.14 2.94
C GLY A 131 3.29 -1.11 1.55
N VAL A 132 1.98 -0.89 1.48
CA VAL A 132 1.23 -0.79 0.22
C VAL A 132 1.67 0.44 -0.58
N GLN A 133 1.84 1.58 0.08
CA GLN A 133 2.30 2.82 -0.53
C GLN A 133 3.69 2.65 -1.17
N GLN A 134 4.64 2.08 -0.41
CA GLN A 134 5.98 1.78 -0.93
C GLN A 134 5.94 0.78 -2.08
N ALA A 135 5.17 -0.30 -1.93
CA ALA A 135 5.06 -1.35 -2.93
C ALA A 135 4.53 -0.81 -4.27
N TRP A 136 3.51 0.06 -4.25
CA TRP A 136 3.00 0.73 -5.43
C TRP A 136 4.08 1.60 -6.10
N SER A 137 4.81 2.40 -5.31
CA SER A 137 5.88 3.26 -5.82
C SER A 137 7.02 2.45 -6.45
N ILE A 138 7.41 1.33 -5.84
CA ILE A 138 8.44 0.42 -6.38
C ILE A 138 7.96 -0.24 -7.67
N HIS A 139 6.75 -0.80 -7.68
CA HIS A 139 6.18 -1.47 -8.85
C HIS A 139 6.12 -0.55 -10.07
N ASN A 140 5.64 0.67 -9.88
CA ASN A 140 5.50 1.64 -10.96
C ASN A 140 6.80 2.41 -11.28
N GLY A 141 7.85 2.28 -10.46
CA GLY A 141 9.14 2.94 -10.66
C GLY A 141 9.12 4.46 -10.52
N ILE A 142 8.05 5.05 -9.98
CA ILE A 142 7.88 6.50 -9.85
C ILE A 142 7.63 6.93 -8.40
N PRO A 143 7.90 8.22 -8.06
CA PRO A 143 7.56 8.77 -6.77
C PRO A 143 6.06 8.71 -6.46
N LEU A 144 5.74 8.52 -5.16
CA LEU A 144 4.41 8.61 -4.57
C LEU A 144 4.43 9.54 -3.37
N LEU A 145 3.51 10.49 -3.32
CA LEU A 145 3.18 11.29 -2.15
C LEU A 145 1.87 10.75 -1.56
N ALA A 146 1.93 10.15 -0.38
CA ALA A 146 0.76 9.57 0.26
C ALA A 146 0.44 10.30 1.58
N ALA A 147 -0.76 10.86 1.68
CA ALA A 147 -1.28 11.52 2.87
C ALA A 147 -2.39 10.68 3.49
N GLY A 148 -2.13 10.10 4.67
CA GLY A 148 -3.04 9.22 5.39
C GLY A 148 -3.70 9.88 6.59
N ILE A 149 -4.96 9.54 6.84
CA ILE A 149 -5.65 9.83 8.11
C ILE A 149 -5.08 8.91 9.18
N GLN A 150 -4.87 9.45 10.38
CA GLN A 150 -4.44 8.69 11.54
C GLN A 150 -5.59 8.50 12.51
N ARG A 151 -6.01 7.22 12.69
CA ARG A 151 -7.02 6.77 13.64
C ARG A 151 -6.69 5.38 14.17
N LEU A 152 -5.95 5.35 15.25
CA LEU A 152 -5.37 4.11 15.81
C LEU A 152 -6.42 3.11 16.25
N GLU A 153 -7.50 3.60 16.85
CA GLU A 153 -8.62 2.79 17.32
C GLU A 153 -9.35 2.05 16.17
N MET A 154 -9.13 2.48 14.92
CA MET A 154 -9.66 1.85 13.72
C MET A 154 -8.58 1.15 12.88
N GLY A 155 -7.33 1.09 13.38
CA GLY A 155 -6.21 0.47 12.65
C GLY A 155 -5.71 1.29 11.46
N SER A 156 -5.92 2.62 11.49
CA SER A 156 -5.50 3.50 10.41
C SER A 156 -4.37 4.41 10.83
N LEU A 157 -3.27 4.35 10.10
CA LEU A 157 -2.16 5.29 10.19
C LEU A 157 -1.27 5.14 8.95
N GLY A 158 -0.30 6.04 8.82
CA GLY A 158 0.75 5.93 7.80
C GLY A 158 0.60 6.93 6.66
N SER A 159 1.66 7.69 6.47
CA SER A 159 1.86 8.63 5.37
C SER A 159 3.30 8.55 4.91
N GLY A 160 3.59 8.88 3.65
CA GLY A 160 4.96 8.82 3.18
C GLY A 160 5.22 9.53 1.85
N ILE A 161 6.50 9.78 1.62
CA ILE A 161 7.08 10.26 0.38
C ILE A 161 8.05 9.19 -0.10
N TYR A 162 7.71 8.54 -1.18
CA TYR A 162 8.46 7.42 -1.76
C TYR A 162 9.06 7.83 -3.10
N ALA A 163 10.19 7.25 -3.47
CA ALA A 163 10.95 7.63 -4.66
C ALA A 163 11.20 6.42 -5.59
N GLY A 164 10.15 5.66 -5.88
CA GLY A 164 10.24 4.49 -6.75
C GLY A 164 11.20 3.44 -6.19
N LEU A 165 12.10 2.98 -7.03
CA LEU A 165 13.11 1.97 -6.67
C LEU A 165 14.10 2.40 -5.57
N ARG A 166 14.17 3.70 -5.26
CA ARG A 166 14.99 4.21 -4.14
C ARG A 166 14.33 3.99 -2.77
N GLY A 167 13.04 3.69 -2.74
CA GLY A 167 12.27 3.48 -1.51
C GLY A 167 11.80 4.77 -0.85
N PRO A 168 11.52 4.76 0.47
CA PRO A 168 10.97 5.90 1.18
C PRO A 168 12.05 6.98 1.40
N LEU A 169 11.71 8.24 1.11
CA LEU A 169 12.53 9.39 1.45
C LEU A 169 12.16 9.93 2.84
N ASN A 170 10.89 9.92 3.18
CA ASN A 170 10.37 10.28 4.48
C ASN A 170 9.01 9.62 4.67
N TYR A 171 8.76 9.05 5.83
CA TYR A 171 7.44 8.46 6.14
C TYR A 171 7.16 8.52 7.64
N THR A 172 5.91 8.38 7.99
CA THR A 172 5.49 8.21 9.38
C THR A 172 4.53 7.03 9.48
N TYR A 173 4.82 6.18 10.44
CA TYR A 173 3.95 5.07 10.86
C TYR A 173 3.82 5.08 12.38
N SER A 174 3.79 6.30 12.93
CA SER A 174 3.80 6.55 14.36
C SER A 174 2.41 6.47 14.94
N PRO A 175 2.20 5.61 15.93
CA PRO A 175 0.94 5.47 16.61
C PRO A 175 0.70 6.54 17.72
N ASP A 176 1.21 7.74 17.58
CA ASP A 176 1.09 8.84 18.57
C ASP A 176 -0.16 9.72 18.38
N GLY A 177 -0.98 9.45 17.36
CA GLY A 177 -2.21 10.20 17.09
C GLY A 177 -2.01 11.65 16.64
N LYS A 178 -0.76 12.08 16.35
CA LYS A 178 -0.46 13.47 16.03
C LYS A 178 -0.38 13.69 14.52
N SER A 179 -0.92 14.81 14.06
CA SER A 179 -0.70 15.28 12.68
C SER A 179 0.76 15.60 12.44
N LYS A 180 1.29 15.21 11.28
CA LYS A 180 2.70 15.40 10.92
C LYS A 180 2.82 16.04 9.54
N LEU A 181 3.83 16.86 9.38
CA LEU A 181 4.28 17.38 8.09
C LEU A 181 5.53 16.61 7.68
N LEU A 182 5.47 15.92 6.55
CA LEU A 182 6.62 15.25 5.95
C LEU A 182 7.18 16.13 4.83
N LEU A 183 8.49 16.26 4.78
CA LEU A 183 9.21 17.01 3.75
C LEU A 183 10.32 16.13 3.18
N ALA A 184 10.50 16.16 1.86
CA ALA A 184 11.61 15.51 1.17
C ALA A 184 11.94 16.24 -0.12
N ASP A 185 13.18 16.13 -0.55
CA ASP A 185 13.65 16.56 -1.86
C ASP A 185 13.72 15.35 -2.79
N LEU A 186 12.83 15.30 -3.78
CA LEU A 186 12.80 14.21 -4.76
C LEU A 186 14.01 14.21 -5.71
N SER A 187 14.70 15.33 -5.84
CA SER A 187 15.95 15.45 -6.63
C SER A 187 17.15 14.88 -5.90
N ASN A 188 17.09 14.80 -4.58
CA ASN A 188 18.18 14.28 -3.75
C ASN A 188 18.31 12.76 -3.93
N THR A 189 19.50 12.32 -4.33
CA THR A 189 19.80 10.88 -4.51
C THR A 189 20.31 10.21 -3.23
N SER A 190 20.56 10.96 -2.16
CA SER A 190 21.00 10.43 -0.88
C SER A 190 19.85 9.67 -0.23
N SER A 191 20.06 8.42 0.17
CA SER A 191 19.13 7.69 1.00
C SER A 191 19.04 8.40 2.37
N VAL A 192 17.87 8.95 2.65
CA VAL A 192 17.57 9.38 4.02
C VAL A 192 17.16 8.12 4.76
N ASP A 193 17.76 7.86 5.92
CA ASP A 193 17.29 6.82 6.83
C ASP A 193 16.00 7.32 7.50
N PRO A 194 14.84 6.84 7.07
CA PRO A 194 13.56 7.33 7.57
C PRO A 194 13.15 6.67 8.88
N ARG A 195 14.12 6.12 9.65
CA ARG A 195 13.82 5.44 10.89
C ARG A 195 12.98 6.33 11.80
N TYR A 196 11.83 5.82 12.12
CA TYR A 196 10.96 6.42 13.10
C TYR A 196 11.58 6.30 14.50
N HIS A 197 11.86 7.44 15.13
CA HIS A 197 12.25 7.53 16.53
C HIS A 197 11.10 8.16 17.32
N GLY A 198 10.11 7.37 17.69
CA GLY A 198 8.96 7.86 18.45
C GLY A 198 8.49 6.87 19.52
N ASP A 199 7.81 7.40 20.52
CA ASP A 199 7.20 6.58 21.57
C ASP A 199 6.19 5.62 20.94
N VAL A 200 6.41 4.33 21.15
CA VAL A 200 5.47 3.29 20.76
C VAL A 200 4.26 3.37 21.67
N LEU A 201 3.10 3.63 21.12
CA LEU A 201 1.86 3.54 21.90
C LEU A 201 1.66 2.11 22.38
N ASN A 202 1.03 2.02 23.57
CA ASN A 202 0.62 0.75 24.16
C ASN A 202 -0.12 -0.09 23.09
N PRO A 203 0.35 -1.31 22.77
CA PRO A 203 -0.26 -2.19 21.75
C PRO A 203 -1.76 -2.42 21.94
N LYS A 204 -2.27 -2.27 23.19
CA LYS A 204 -3.70 -2.40 23.50
C LYS A 204 -4.58 -1.29 22.93
N GLN A 205 -4.00 -0.17 22.46
CA GLN A 205 -4.73 0.96 21.91
C GLN A 205 -4.81 0.96 20.38
N ARG A 206 -4.09 0.02 19.72
CA ARG A 206 -4.05 -0.09 18.27
C ARG A 206 -4.87 -1.29 17.83
N PHE A 207 -5.87 -1.05 17.01
CA PHE A 207 -6.54 -2.12 16.27
C PHE A 207 -5.70 -2.51 15.05
N LEU A 208 -5.47 -3.82 14.88
CA LEU A 208 -4.88 -4.40 13.67
C LEU A 208 -5.78 -5.54 13.20
N LYS A 209 -6.12 -5.52 11.93
CA LYS A 209 -6.81 -6.64 11.32
C LYS A 209 -5.79 -7.69 10.90
N HIS A 210 -6.12 -8.95 11.12
CA HIS A 210 -5.37 -10.10 10.62
C HIS A 210 -6.18 -10.79 9.54
N ALA A 211 -5.55 -11.03 8.38
CA ALA A 211 -6.19 -11.78 7.30
C ALA A 211 -6.48 -13.20 7.74
N ASP A 212 -7.63 -13.72 7.32
CA ASP A 212 -7.87 -15.14 7.40
C ASP A 212 -7.01 -15.86 6.35
N VAL A 213 -6.10 -16.70 6.83
CA VAL A 213 -5.20 -17.50 5.98
C VAL A 213 -5.56 -18.99 6.00
N SER A 214 -6.76 -19.34 6.46
CA SER A 214 -7.24 -20.72 6.53
C SER A 214 -7.30 -21.44 5.18
N ASP A 215 -7.40 -20.68 4.10
CA ASP A 215 -7.41 -21.15 2.72
C ASP A 215 -6.05 -21.01 2.00
N HIS A 216 -5.00 -20.66 2.72
CA HIS A 216 -3.62 -20.62 2.19
C HIS A 216 -2.94 -21.98 2.38
N ALA A 217 -2.07 -22.34 1.44
CA ALA A 217 -1.08 -23.37 1.71
C ALA A 217 0.01 -22.80 2.64
N ALA A 218 0.42 -23.55 3.65
CA ALA A 218 1.29 -23.08 4.72
C ALA A 218 2.36 -24.08 5.10
N GLN A 219 3.55 -23.58 5.43
CA GLN A 219 4.66 -24.34 6.00
C GLN A 219 5.39 -23.52 7.07
N GLU A 220 5.51 -24.05 8.28
CA GLU A 220 6.33 -23.47 9.36
C GLU A 220 7.81 -23.71 9.07
N LEU A 221 8.66 -22.73 9.39
CA LEU A 221 10.10 -22.88 9.36
C LEU A 221 10.56 -23.50 10.69
N GLU A 222 11.23 -24.64 10.64
CA GLU A 222 11.69 -25.38 11.82
C GLU A 222 13.17 -25.16 12.10
N GLU A 223 13.98 -24.94 11.05
CA GLU A 223 15.42 -24.77 11.12
C GLU A 223 15.83 -23.32 10.89
N SER A 224 17.01 -22.93 11.35
CA SER A 224 17.55 -21.58 11.14
C SER A 224 18.01 -21.30 9.71
N SER A 225 18.16 -22.33 8.87
CA SER A 225 18.55 -22.19 7.47
C SER A 225 17.96 -23.30 6.61
N GLY A 226 17.73 -22.99 5.33
CA GLY A 226 17.24 -24.00 4.37
C GLY A 226 16.56 -23.39 3.16
N ASP A 227 16.01 -24.30 2.36
CA ASP A 227 15.13 -23.99 1.23
C ASP A 227 13.76 -24.59 1.53
N SER A 228 12.73 -23.74 1.44
CA SER A 228 11.34 -24.13 1.65
C SER A 228 10.50 -23.80 0.44
N ARG A 229 9.51 -24.64 0.13
CA ARG A 229 8.59 -24.42 -0.96
C ARG A 229 7.18 -24.85 -0.57
N VAL A 230 6.22 -23.96 -0.73
CA VAL A 230 4.81 -24.24 -0.49
C VAL A 230 3.99 -23.86 -1.73
N CYS A 231 3.00 -24.69 -2.07
CA CYS A 231 2.19 -24.46 -3.27
C CYS A 231 0.70 -24.49 -2.94
N HIS A 232 -0.05 -23.54 -3.50
CA HIS A 232 -1.50 -23.52 -3.51
C HIS A 232 -1.98 -23.74 -4.96
N GLY A 233 -2.38 -24.98 -5.28
CA GLY A 233 -2.55 -25.42 -6.66
C GLY A 233 -1.23 -25.34 -7.43
N ASP A 234 -1.27 -24.72 -8.59
CA ASP A 234 -0.08 -24.56 -9.45
C ASP A 234 0.79 -23.36 -9.05
N PHE A 235 0.33 -22.48 -8.17
CA PHE A 235 1.11 -21.33 -7.68
C PHE A 235 1.99 -21.73 -6.51
N CYS A 236 3.31 -21.62 -6.68
CA CYS A 236 4.31 -21.98 -5.67
C CYS A 236 5.12 -20.79 -5.21
N CYS A 237 5.29 -20.70 -3.89
CA CYS A 237 6.15 -19.77 -3.19
C CYS A 237 7.41 -20.50 -2.73
N SER A 238 8.58 -19.99 -3.07
CA SER A 238 9.88 -20.56 -2.71
C SER A 238 10.67 -19.58 -1.85
N LEU A 239 11.31 -20.09 -0.81
CA LEU A 239 12.13 -19.32 0.12
C LEU A 239 13.48 -20.02 0.28
N SER A 240 14.58 -19.24 0.11
CA SER A 240 15.93 -19.64 0.53
C SER A 240 16.36 -18.70 1.63
N TYR A 241 16.77 -19.24 2.79
CA TYR A 241 17.03 -18.41 3.96
C TYR A 241 18.14 -18.95 4.85
N GLU A 242 18.72 -18.04 5.60
CA GLU A 242 19.67 -18.31 6.69
C GLU A 242 19.50 -17.21 7.75
N ALA A 243 19.34 -17.62 9.00
CA ALA A 243 19.29 -16.78 10.18
C ALA A 243 20.37 -17.22 11.17
N GLU A 244 20.88 -16.29 11.99
CA GLU A 244 21.80 -16.63 13.08
C GLU A 244 21.15 -17.61 14.06
N GLU A 245 19.90 -17.32 14.42
CA GLU A 245 19.03 -18.16 15.22
C GLU A 245 17.58 -17.83 14.87
N LEU A 246 16.73 -18.85 14.81
CA LEU A 246 15.29 -18.68 14.57
C LEU A 246 14.56 -18.50 15.89
N HIS A 247 14.41 -17.24 16.34
CA HIS A 247 13.79 -16.92 17.62
C HIS A 247 12.25 -16.86 17.55
N ASP A 248 11.72 -16.62 16.34
CA ASP A 248 10.28 -16.40 16.12
C ASP A 248 9.71 -17.50 15.25
N LYS A 249 8.41 -17.74 15.35
CA LYS A 249 7.70 -18.71 14.51
C LYS A 249 7.35 -18.10 13.16
N PHE A 250 8.11 -18.45 12.15
CA PHE A 250 7.85 -18.04 10.77
C PHE A 250 7.03 -19.08 10.03
N VAL A 251 6.08 -18.58 9.22
CA VAL A 251 5.29 -19.40 8.32
C VAL A 251 5.45 -18.87 6.89
N LEU A 252 5.79 -19.78 5.97
CA LEU A 252 5.74 -19.52 4.53
C LEU A 252 4.35 -19.87 4.02
N LEU A 253 3.70 -18.91 3.35
CA LEU A 253 2.33 -19.03 2.86
C LEU A 253 2.27 -18.80 1.35
N ALA A 254 1.45 -19.60 0.67
CA ALA A 254 1.09 -19.38 -0.73
C ALA A 254 -0.43 -19.30 -0.90
N LYS A 255 -0.89 -18.34 -1.72
CA LYS A 255 -2.30 -18.18 -2.07
C LYS A 255 -2.45 -17.82 -3.55
N HIS A 256 -3.34 -18.53 -4.23
CA HIS A 256 -3.81 -18.20 -5.57
C HIS A 256 -5.34 -18.26 -5.59
N GLY A 257 -5.98 -17.25 -6.14
CA GLY A 257 -7.43 -17.20 -6.30
C GLY A 257 -8.05 -15.90 -5.83
N LEU A 258 -9.17 -15.98 -5.14
CA LEU A 258 -9.90 -14.79 -4.68
C LEU A 258 -9.64 -14.54 -3.19
N THR A 259 -9.61 -13.27 -2.81
CA THR A 259 -9.64 -12.84 -1.42
C THR A 259 -10.85 -11.93 -1.21
N ASN A 260 -11.62 -12.22 -0.15
CA ASN A 260 -12.77 -11.40 0.19
C ASN A 260 -12.33 -10.09 0.84
N VAL A 261 -12.85 -8.98 0.36
CA VAL A 261 -12.61 -7.66 0.92
C VAL A 261 -13.93 -7.07 1.38
N ALA A 262 -14.04 -6.87 2.70
CA ALA A 262 -15.17 -6.21 3.34
C ALA A 262 -16.56 -6.83 3.00
N SER A 263 -16.59 -8.11 2.62
CA SER A 263 -17.80 -8.90 2.32
C SER A 263 -18.64 -8.42 1.12
N TYR A 264 -18.14 -7.49 0.30
CA TYR A 264 -18.86 -7.03 -0.89
C TYR A 264 -18.05 -7.15 -2.18
N MET A 265 -16.77 -7.47 -2.09
CA MET A 265 -15.86 -7.62 -3.22
C MET A 265 -14.90 -8.77 -3.00
N GLU A 266 -14.60 -9.50 -4.07
CA GLU A 266 -13.53 -10.47 -4.14
C GLU A 266 -12.47 -10.00 -5.11
N LEU A 267 -11.22 -9.90 -4.63
CA LEU A 267 -10.08 -9.51 -5.45
C LEU A 267 -9.29 -10.74 -5.89
N GLY A 268 -8.97 -10.81 -7.17
CA GLY A 268 -8.05 -11.81 -7.72
C GLY A 268 -6.62 -11.56 -7.27
N ILE A 269 -6.01 -12.53 -6.60
CA ILE A 269 -4.68 -12.39 -6.00
C ILE A 269 -3.81 -13.63 -6.19
N GLU A 270 -2.51 -13.39 -6.19
CA GLU A 270 -1.48 -14.39 -5.91
C GLU A 270 -0.57 -13.82 -4.82
N LYS A 271 -0.35 -14.56 -3.74
CA LYS A 271 0.47 -14.10 -2.61
C LYS A 271 1.52 -15.15 -2.24
N CYS A 272 2.76 -14.71 -2.14
CA CYS A 272 3.88 -15.44 -1.57
C CYS A 272 4.35 -14.67 -0.34
N ILE A 273 4.24 -15.28 0.85
CA ILE A 273 4.37 -14.57 2.13
C ILE A 273 5.26 -15.36 3.06
N LEU A 274 6.27 -14.70 3.64
CA LEU A 274 6.93 -15.12 4.86
C LEU A 274 6.52 -14.16 5.98
N ALA A 275 6.00 -14.66 7.09
CA ALA A 275 5.57 -13.80 8.20
C ALA A 275 5.69 -14.49 9.56
N VAL A 276 5.88 -13.68 10.62
CA VAL A 276 5.89 -14.14 12.00
C VAL A 276 4.48 -14.34 12.51
N CYS A 277 4.22 -15.50 13.11
CA CYS A 277 2.97 -15.84 13.76
C CYS A 277 3.06 -15.72 15.29
N GLU A 278 2.08 -15.06 15.92
CA GLU A 278 1.99 -15.04 17.39
C GLU A 278 1.46 -16.37 17.97
N SER A 279 0.54 -17.00 17.25
CA SER A 279 -0.02 -18.28 17.65
C SER A 279 -0.19 -19.20 16.45
N VAL A 280 0.33 -20.40 16.56
CA VAL A 280 0.10 -21.47 15.59
C VAL A 280 -0.83 -22.49 16.24
N ASN A 281 -1.99 -22.72 15.66
CA ASN A 281 -2.93 -23.75 16.09
C ASN A 281 -3.02 -24.79 14.98
N GLY A 282 -2.23 -25.84 15.11
CA GLY A 282 -1.97 -26.80 14.03
C GLY A 282 -0.92 -26.21 13.06
N THR A 283 -1.28 -26.13 11.78
CA THR A 283 -0.39 -25.60 10.72
C THR A 283 -0.73 -24.17 10.29
N LEU A 284 -1.72 -23.52 10.92
CA LEU A 284 -2.21 -22.22 10.46
C LEU A 284 -1.98 -21.12 11.50
N CYS A 285 -1.48 -20.00 11.02
CA CYS A 285 -1.33 -18.76 11.77
C CYS A 285 -2.67 -18.08 11.97
N LYS A 286 -3.07 -17.81 13.22
CA LYS A 286 -4.28 -17.05 13.52
C LYS A 286 -4.02 -15.56 13.62
N ASN A 287 -2.90 -15.19 14.23
CA ASN A 287 -2.48 -13.81 14.41
C ASN A 287 -1.06 -13.64 13.91
N PHE A 288 -0.80 -12.53 13.26
CA PHE A 288 0.53 -12.14 12.83
C PHE A 288 1.15 -11.21 13.84
N SER A 289 2.42 -11.44 14.17
CA SER A 289 3.15 -10.60 15.11
C SER A 289 3.45 -9.21 14.52
N THR A 290 3.63 -8.24 15.40
CA THR A 290 4.23 -6.94 15.08
C THR A 290 5.67 -6.84 15.58
N LYS A 291 6.21 -7.92 16.16
CA LYS A 291 7.57 -7.98 16.69
C LYS A 291 8.29 -9.22 16.17
N SER A 292 9.57 -9.06 15.90
CA SER A 292 10.49 -10.13 15.56
C SER A 292 11.89 -9.81 16.09
N THR A 293 12.57 -10.82 16.56
CA THR A 293 13.98 -10.75 16.98
C THR A 293 14.89 -11.54 16.05
N THR A 294 14.32 -12.29 15.14
CA THR A 294 15.05 -13.12 14.18
C THR A 294 15.71 -12.26 13.11
N LYS A 295 17.02 -12.36 13.02
CA LYS A 295 17.85 -11.69 12.02
C LYS A 295 18.26 -12.67 10.93
N PHE A 296 17.86 -12.38 9.71
CA PHE A 296 18.27 -13.18 8.55
C PHE A 296 19.58 -12.62 7.97
N THR A 297 20.55 -13.49 7.80
CA THR A 297 21.79 -13.22 7.04
C THR A 297 21.56 -13.42 5.54
N LYS A 298 20.62 -14.31 5.19
CA LYS A 298 20.14 -14.53 3.82
C LYS A 298 18.63 -14.67 3.84
N LEU A 299 17.95 -14.00 2.93
CA LEU A 299 16.53 -14.18 2.67
C LEU A 299 16.24 -13.89 1.20
N GLN A 300 15.72 -14.90 0.51
CA GLN A 300 15.29 -14.78 -0.88
C GLN A 300 13.92 -15.42 -1.04
N LEU A 301 12.92 -14.60 -1.26
CA LEU A 301 11.53 -15.00 -1.50
C LEU A 301 11.23 -14.88 -3.00
N THR A 302 10.78 -15.98 -3.62
CA THR A 302 10.60 -16.07 -5.09
C THR A 302 9.31 -16.77 -5.42
N ALA A 303 8.59 -16.24 -6.42
CA ALA A 303 7.46 -16.92 -7.04
C ALA A 303 7.34 -16.54 -8.53
N GLU A 304 6.75 -17.45 -9.32
CA GLU A 304 6.32 -17.19 -10.68
C GLU A 304 4.84 -16.78 -10.64
N PHE A 305 4.56 -15.56 -11.11
CA PHE A 305 3.22 -14.97 -11.09
C PHE A 305 2.56 -15.07 -12.46
N THR A 306 1.24 -15.17 -12.50
CA THR A 306 0.48 -15.16 -13.77
C THR A 306 0.26 -13.73 -14.31
N THR A 307 0.71 -12.72 -13.59
CA THR A 307 0.58 -11.29 -13.92
C THR A 307 1.88 -10.55 -13.62
N ASN A 308 2.10 -9.42 -14.27
CA ASN A 308 3.22 -8.51 -13.99
C ASN A 308 2.90 -7.49 -12.87
N ALA A 309 1.66 -7.41 -12.41
CA ALA A 309 1.24 -6.50 -11.34
C ALA A 309 1.65 -7.05 -9.95
N VAL A 310 2.95 -7.15 -9.70
CA VAL A 310 3.54 -7.68 -8.46
C VAL A 310 4.08 -6.56 -7.59
N PHE A 311 3.74 -6.61 -6.31
CA PHE A 311 4.00 -5.57 -5.31
C PHE A 311 4.80 -6.15 -4.15
N PRO A 312 6.05 -5.70 -3.94
CA PRO A 312 6.91 -6.21 -2.88
C PRO A 312 6.74 -5.45 -1.57
N VAL A 313 6.67 -6.17 -0.45
CA VAL A 313 6.67 -5.59 0.90
C VAL A 313 7.71 -6.30 1.75
N LEU A 314 8.62 -5.54 2.38
CA LEU A 314 9.53 -6.04 3.39
C LEU A 314 9.44 -5.14 4.63
N ALA A 315 9.09 -5.75 5.76
CA ALA A 315 8.94 -5.05 7.02
C ALA A 315 9.82 -5.66 8.11
N SER A 316 10.40 -4.78 8.90
CA SER A 316 11.06 -5.06 10.16
C SER A 316 10.11 -4.81 11.34
N ASN A 317 10.64 -4.83 12.56
CA ASN A 317 9.89 -4.64 13.79
C ASN A 317 8.91 -3.47 13.74
N GLU A 318 7.75 -3.68 14.35
CA GLU A 318 6.67 -2.69 14.48
C GLU A 318 6.13 -2.18 13.13
N LEU A 319 6.26 -3.02 12.08
CA LEU A 319 5.85 -2.70 10.71
C LEU A 319 6.63 -1.53 10.09
N ALA A 320 7.83 -1.26 10.61
CA ALA A 320 8.74 -0.33 9.95
C ALA A 320 9.15 -0.86 8.58
N LEU A 321 9.29 0.05 7.62
CA LEU A 321 9.82 -0.32 6.31
C LEU A 321 11.31 -0.66 6.43
N THR A 322 11.70 -1.83 5.98
CA THR A 322 13.13 -2.15 5.86
C THR A 322 13.78 -1.19 4.86
N PRO A 323 14.91 -0.52 5.20
CA PRO A 323 15.58 0.41 4.31
C PRO A 323 15.85 -0.19 2.93
N LYS A 324 15.57 0.55 1.86
CA LYS A 324 15.60 -0.01 0.48
C LYS A 324 17.01 -0.36 -0.02
N ASP A 325 18.04 0.22 0.56
CA ASP A 325 19.44 -0.13 0.31
C ASP A 325 19.81 -1.52 0.86
N LYS A 326 19.02 -2.06 1.80
CA LYS A 326 19.20 -3.36 2.43
C LYS A 326 18.58 -4.53 1.67
N TRP A 327 17.75 -4.27 0.69
CA TRP A 327 17.09 -5.31 -0.10
C TRP A 327 16.84 -4.88 -1.55
N GLN A 328 16.56 -5.86 -2.40
CA GLN A 328 16.22 -5.63 -3.80
C GLN A 328 14.96 -6.41 -4.18
N PHE A 329 14.31 -5.93 -5.23
CA PHE A 329 13.17 -6.56 -5.87
C PHE A 329 13.38 -6.54 -7.37
N GLU A 330 13.18 -7.69 -7.99
CA GLU A 330 13.37 -7.89 -9.43
C GLU A 330 12.24 -8.75 -9.98
N THR A 331 11.81 -8.46 -11.19
CA THR A 331 10.89 -9.30 -11.96
C THR A 331 11.51 -9.59 -13.32
N THR A 332 11.56 -10.87 -13.69
CA THR A 332 12.06 -11.31 -14.99
C THR A 332 10.98 -11.23 -16.07
N SER A 333 11.37 -11.35 -17.34
CA SER A 333 10.44 -11.44 -18.47
C SER A 333 9.51 -12.67 -18.43
N ALA A 334 9.84 -13.68 -17.62
CA ALA A 334 9.01 -14.86 -17.36
C ALA A 334 8.08 -14.68 -16.12
N ASN A 335 7.86 -13.44 -15.67
CA ASN A 335 7.04 -13.10 -14.49
C ASN A 335 7.53 -13.75 -13.17
N VAL A 336 8.77 -14.19 -13.11
CA VAL A 336 9.39 -14.62 -11.86
C VAL A 336 9.82 -13.38 -11.08
N SER A 337 9.18 -13.16 -9.94
CA SER A 337 9.52 -12.05 -9.04
C SER A 337 10.29 -12.56 -7.84
N THR A 338 11.32 -11.82 -7.47
CA THR A 338 12.22 -12.17 -6.36
C THR A 338 12.45 -10.95 -5.47
N LEU A 339 12.25 -11.15 -4.16
CA LEU A 339 12.64 -10.22 -3.11
C LEU A 339 13.85 -10.81 -2.38
N THR A 340 14.97 -10.09 -2.38
CA THR A 340 16.23 -10.56 -1.80
C THR A 340 16.74 -9.57 -0.76
N LEU A 341 17.02 -10.04 0.46
CA LEU A 341 17.78 -9.28 1.45
C LEU A 341 19.26 -9.34 1.05
N LYS A 342 19.94 -8.19 1.06
CA LYS A 342 21.38 -8.12 0.76
C LYS A 342 22.22 -8.65 1.93
N GLU A 343 23.37 -9.19 1.64
CA GLU A 343 24.34 -9.61 2.65
C GLU A 343 24.69 -8.45 3.58
N ASN A 344 24.76 -8.71 4.88
CA ASN A 344 24.94 -7.71 5.95
C ASN A 344 23.82 -6.64 5.98
N GLY A 345 22.65 -6.97 5.41
CA GLY A 345 21.58 -6.03 5.16
C GLY A 345 20.75 -5.64 6.37
N ASN A 346 20.66 -6.46 7.41
CA ASN A 346 19.68 -6.18 8.45
C ASN A 346 20.19 -6.47 9.87
N ASP A 347 20.33 -5.41 10.65
CA ASP A 347 20.59 -5.49 12.10
C ASP A 347 19.30 -5.62 12.92
N GLU A 348 18.14 -5.52 12.28
CA GLU A 348 16.82 -5.58 12.90
C GLU A 348 16.11 -6.89 12.55
N GLY A 349 15.23 -7.36 13.42
CA GLY A 349 14.39 -8.53 13.14
C GLY A 349 13.49 -8.29 11.93
N ILE A 350 13.45 -9.24 10.99
CA ILE A 350 12.47 -9.24 9.89
C ILE A 350 11.14 -9.73 10.44
N LEU A 351 10.09 -8.99 10.16
CA LEU A 351 8.72 -9.30 10.57
C LEU A 351 7.95 -10.04 9.48
N GLN A 352 8.07 -9.54 8.25
CA GLN A 352 7.44 -10.15 7.09
C GLN A 352 8.15 -9.78 5.79
N ALA A 353 8.14 -10.71 4.84
CA ALA A 353 8.48 -10.49 3.43
C ALA A 353 7.31 -10.98 2.58
N VAL A 354 6.80 -10.14 1.71
CA VAL A 354 5.59 -10.41 0.92
C VAL A 354 5.80 -10.00 -0.53
N LEU A 355 5.44 -10.90 -1.43
CA LEU A 355 5.18 -10.61 -2.83
C LEU A 355 3.70 -10.85 -3.06
N TYR A 356 2.92 -9.82 -3.36
CA TYR A 356 1.52 -10.00 -3.75
C TYR A 356 1.30 -9.48 -5.16
N ALA A 357 0.53 -10.23 -5.93
CA ALA A 357 0.15 -9.86 -7.27
C ALA A 357 -1.36 -9.71 -7.40
N ARG A 358 -1.77 -8.84 -8.31
CA ARG A 358 -3.18 -8.56 -8.60
C ARG A 358 -3.57 -9.17 -9.95
N LYS A 359 -4.65 -9.94 -9.94
CA LYS A 359 -5.29 -10.53 -11.13
C LYS A 359 -6.61 -9.78 -11.38
N TYR A 360 -6.49 -8.58 -11.93
CA TYR A 360 -7.61 -7.64 -12.07
C TYR A 360 -8.81 -8.22 -12.81
N GLU A 361 -8.56 -9.09 -13.81
CA GLU A 361 -9.59 -9.76 -14.60
C GLU A 361 -10.42 -10.80 -13.81
N SER A 362 -9.95 -11.17 -12.63
CA SER A 362 -10.62 -12.11 -11.73
C SER A 362 -11.47 -11.44 -10.66
N ASP A 363 -11.43 -10.10 -10.56
CA ASP A 363 -12.18 -9.35 -9.55
C ASP A 363 -13.70 -9.54 -9.73
N ARG A 364 -14.41 -9.62 -8.60
CA ARG A 364 -15.87 -9.82 -8.58
C ARG A 364 -16.52 -8.92 -7.54
N PHE A 365 -17.63 -8.30 -7.92
CA PHE A 365 -18.52 -7.65 -6.95
C PHE A 365 -19.53 -8.70 -6.43
N ILE A 366 -19.65 -8.78 -5.11
CA ILE A 366 -20.64 -9.63 -4.45
C ILE A 366 -21.90 -8.75 -4.26
N HIS A 367 -22.97 -9.06 -4.98
CA HIS A 367 -24.25 -8.35 -4.92
C HIS A 367 -25.10 -8.84 -3.76
#